data_29a88e812f42b32f38abcd6c01e65855
#
_entry.id   29a88e812f42b32f38abcd6c01e65855
#
_cell.length_a   1.000
_cell.length_b   1.000
_cell.length_c   1.000
_cell.angle_alpha   90.00
_cell.angle_beta   90.00
_cell.angle_gamma   90.00
#
_symmetry.space_group_name_H-M   'P 1'
#
loop_
_entity.id
_entity.type
_entity.pdbx_description
1 polymer ?
#
loop_
_entity_poly.entity_id
_entity_poly.type
_entity_poly.pdbx_seq_one_letter_code
_entity_poly.pdbx_strand_id
1 'polypeptide(L)'
;MARHLITGVAGFVGSHLARRLIKAGDEVFGIDSLVCGFSENIADLIEDSNFHLRATDIRDELCCDNIHDNIDFVCILLICNLLIQN
;
A
#
# COMPACT_ATOMS: atom_id res chain seq x y z
N MET A 1 -6.49 -16.82 4.38
CA MET A 1 -6.00 -15.43 4.41
C MET A 1 -5.20 -15.16 3.14
N ALA A 2 -5.62 -14.18 2.37
CA ALA A 2 -4.89 -13.77 1.18
C ALA A 2 -3.90 -12.66 1.52
N ARG A 3 -2.83 -12.57 0.74
CA ARG A 3 -1.82 -11.54 0.89
C ARG A 3 -1.84 -10.63 -0.32
N HIS A 4 -1.98 -9.33 -0.08
CA HIS A 4 -2.10 -8.32 -1.12
C HIS A 4 -0.94 -7.35 -1.04
N LEU A 5 -0.43 -6.95 -2.20
CA LEU A 5 0.55 -5.88 -2.31
C LEU A 5 -0.15 -4.69 -2.96
N ILE A 6 -0.17 -3.54 -2.29
CA ILE A 6 -0.83 -2.34 -2.79
C ILE A 6 0.18 -1.21 -2.85
N THR A 7 0.39 -0.65 -4.04
CA THR A 7 1.19 0.56 -4.19
C THR A 7 0.26 1.78 -4.11
N GLY A 8 0.78 2.90 -3.62
CA GLY A 8 -0.05 4.07 -3.39
C GLY A 8 -1.05 3.87 -2.25
N VAL A 9 -0.67 3.09 -1.25
CA VAL A 9 -1.58 2.66 -0.19
C VAL A 9 -2.04 3.82 0.70
N ALA A 10 -1.26 4.89 0.80
CA ALA A 10 -1.64 6.06 1.60
C ALA A 10 -2.53 7.04 0.84
N GLY A 11 -2.85 6.76 -0.41
CA GLY A 11 -3.81 7.56 -1.17
C GLY A 11 -5.24 7.23 -0.77
N PHE A 12 -6.18 7.98 -1.35
CA PHE A 12 -7.61 7.81 -1.02
C PHE A 12 -8.09 6.40 -1.37
N VAL A 13 -7.87 5.97 -2.61
CA VAL A 13 -8.34 4.66 -3.06
C VAL A 13 -7.58 3.54 -2.37
N GLY A 14 -6.25 3.66 -2.31
CA GLY A 14 -5.41 2.62 -1.74
C GLY A 14 -5.69 2.37 -0.27
N SER A 15 -5.89 3.44 0.52
CA SER A 15 -6.18 3.29 1.93
C SER A 15 -7.53 2.63 2.18
N HIS A 16 -8.53 2.97 1.37
CA HIS A 16 -9.85 2.34 1.49
C HIS A 16 -9.82 0.87 1.11
N LEU A 17 -9.09 0.55 0.04
CA LEU A 17 -8.92 -0.84 -0.37
C LEU A 17 -8.23 -1.66 0.71
N ALA A 18 -7.13 -1.13 1.25
CA ALA A 18 -6.39 -1.82 2.30
C ALA A 18 -7.27 -2.08 3.52
N ARG A 19 -8.06 -1.09 3.91
CA ARG A 19 -8.94 -1.21 5.07
C ARG A 19 -9.98 -2.30 4.87
N ARG A 20 -10.55 -2.38 3.66
CA ARG A 20 -11.52 -3.43 3.36
C ARG A 20 -10.90 -4.82 3.42
N LEU A 21 -9.71 -4.96 2.87
CA LEU A 21 -9.03 -6.26 2.85
C LEU A 21 -8.67 -6.72 4.26
N ILE A 22 -8.22 -5.80 5.09
CA ILE A 22 -7.89 -6.15 6.48
C ILE A 22 -9.14 -6.54 7.25
N LYS A 23 -10.25 -5.85 7.02
CA LYS A 23 -11.51 -6.22 7.65
C LYS A 23 -11.98 -7.60 7.22
N ALA A 24 -11.64 -8.02 6.02
CA ALA A 24 -11.97 -9.35 5.51
C ALA A 24 -11.04 -10.43 6.06
N GLY A 25 -10.04 -10.07 6.85
CA GLY A 25 -9.12 -11.02 7.44
C GLY A 25 -7.86 -11.26 6.63
N ASP A 26 -7.62 -10.46 5.59
CA ASP A 26 -6.46 -10.61 4.73
C ASP A 26 -5.29 -9.77 5.23
N GLU A 27 -4.10 -10.09 4.72
CA GLU A 27 -2.88 -9.36 5.04
C GLU A 27 -2.54 -8.41 3.89
N VAL A 28 -2.11 -7.19 4.22
CA VAL A 28 -1.80 -6.17 3.22
C VAL A 28 -0.37 -5.66 3.42
N PHE A 29 0.40 -5.68 2.34
CA PHE A 29 1.71 -5.03 2.26
C PHE A 29 1.53 -3.77 1.42
N GLY A 30 1.69 -2.62 2.04
CA GLY A 30 1.49 -1.34 1.38
C GLY A 30 2.79 -0.63 1.08
N ILE A 31 2.90 -0.06 -0.11
CA ILE A 31 4.05 0.73 -0.52
C ILE A 31 3.56 2.12 -0.87
N ASP A 32 4.20 3.15 -0.31
CA ASP A 32 3.87 4.53 -0.62
C ASP A 32 5.06 5.41 -0.27
N SER A 33 5.40 6.34 -1.18
CA SER A 33 6.47 7.30 -0.92
C SER A 33 6.01 8.43 0.00
N LEU A 34 4.68 8.55 0.19
CA LEU A 34 4.04 9.59 0.98
C LEU A 34 4.22 10.99 0.40
N VAL A 35 4.58 11.08 -0.89
CA VAL A 35 4.69 12.38 -1.57
C VAL A 35 3.31 12.97 -1.82
N CYS A 36 2.37 12.15 -2.30
CA CYS A 36 1.00 12.59 -2.58
C CYS A 36 -0.02 11.94 -1.66
N GLY A 37 0.31 10.79 -1.08
CA GLY A 37 -0.54 10.16 -0.09
C GLY A 37 -0.29 10.77 1.28
N PHE A 38 -1.23 10.62 2.18
CA PHE A 38 -1.13 11.16 3.52
C PHE A 38 -1.08 10.03 4.54
N SER A 39 -0.13 10.10 5.45
CA SER A 39 -0.02 9.11 6.52
C SER A 39 -1.30 9.07 7.35
N GLU A 40 -2.05 10.16 7.39
CA GLU A 40 -3.33 10.22 8.10
C GLU A 40 -4.35 9.23 7.55
N ASN A 41 -4.29 8.94 6.25
CA ASN A 41 -5.23 8.03 5.61
C ASN A 41 -5.05 6.59 6.08
N ILE A 42 -3.88 6.25 6.59
CA ILE A 42 -3.56 4.89 7.01
C ILE A 42 -3.18 4.80 8.49
N ALA A 43 -3.40 5.88 9.25
CA ALA A 43 -3.00 5.91 10.66
C ALA A 43 -3.64 4.80 11.47
N ASP A 44 -4.91 4.49 11.19
CA ASP A 44 -5.60 3.41 11.86
C ASP A 44 -5.10 2.03 11.43
N LEU A 45 -4.53 1.92 10.22
CA LEU A 45 -4.05 0.64 9.70
C LEU A 45 -2.66 0.29 10.22
N ILE A 46 -1.82 1.30 10.48
CA ILE A 46 -0.44 1.07 10.89
C ILE A 46 -0.36 0.22 12.16
N GLU A 47 -1.35 0.34 13.02
CA GLU A 47 -1.39 -0.42 14.27
C GLU A 47 -1.93 -1.84 14.10
N ASP A 48 -2.50 -2.16 12.95
CA ASP A 48 -3.04 -3.49 12.70
C ASP A 48 -1.91 -4.46 12.35
N SER A 49 -1.92 -5.64 12.99
CA SER A 49 -0.86 -6.62 12.80
C SER A 49 -0.84 -7.20 11.38
N ASN A 50 -1.93 -7.08 10.64
CA ASN A 50 -2.02 -7.59 9.28
C ASN A 50 -1.66 -6.54 8.23
N PHE A 51 -1.32 -5.32 8.64
CA PHE A 51 -0.91 -4.26 7.73
C PHE A 51 0.58 -3.98 7.88
N HIS A 52 1.28 -3.95 6.75
CA HIS A 52 2.71 -3.70 6.72
C HIS A 52 3.00 -2.58 5.73
N LEU A 53 3.50 -1.45 6.24
CA LEU A 53 3.81 -0.30 5.39
C LEU A 53 5.30 -0.24 5.08
N ARG A 54 5.60 0.01 3.81
CA ARG A 54 6.95 0.36 3.38
C ARG A 54 6.90 1.74 2.75
N ALA A 55 7.46 2.73 3.42
CA ALA A 55 7.49 4.11 2.95
C ALA A 55 8.67 4.28 2.01
N THR A 56 8.44 3.99 0.73
CA THR A 56 9.48 4.06 -0.28
C THR A 56 8.86 4.34 -1.65
N ASP A 57 9.69 4.78 -2.59
CA ASP A 57 9.25 5.01 -3.97
C ASP A 57 9.17 3.68 -4.70
N ILE A 58 8.08 3.47 -5.44
CA ILE A 58 7.90 2.24 -6.21
C ILE A 58 8.99 2.07 -7.27
N ARG A 59 9.66 3.15 -7.65
CA ARG A 59 10.76 3.10 -8.62
C ARG A 59 12.05 2.58 -8.00
N ASP A 60 12.13 2.50 -6.70
CA ASP A 60 13.30 1.97 -5.99
C ASP A 60 13.38 0.46 -6.27
N GLU A 61 14.57 -0.01 -6.61
CA GLU A 61 14.79 -1.43 -6.88
C GLU A 61 14.46 -2.31 -5.69
N LEU A 62 14.58 -1.77 -4.49
CA LEU A 62 14.35 -2.52 -3.26
C LEU A 62 12.95 -2.32 -2.68
N CYS A 63 12.05 -1.65 -3.42
CA CYS A 63 10.75 -1.31 -2.87
C CYS A 63 9.95 -2.56 -2.48
N CYS A 64 10.15 -3.68 -3.16
CA CYS A 64 9.47 -4.93 -2.88
C CYS A 64 10.38 -5.98 -2.23
N ASP A 65 11.55 -5.57 -1.75
CA ASP A 65 12.49 -6.50 -1.15
C ASP A 65 11.90 -7.12 0.11
N ASN A 66 12.04 -8.44 0.24
CA ASN A 66 11.51 -9.22 1.37
C ASN A 66 9.99 -9.29 1.44
N ILE A 67 9.28 -8.81 0.42
CA ILE A 67 7.82 -8.89 0.39
C ILE A 67 7.33 -9.94 -0.62
N HIS A 68 8.18 -10.34 -1.53
CA HIS A 68 7.80 -11.10 -2.72
C HIS A 68 7.25 -12.50 -2.47
N ASP A 69 7.46 -13.08 -1.30
CA ASP A 69 7.01 -14.43 -1.04
C ASP A 69 5.53 -14.48 -0.67
N ASN A 70 4.79 -15.34 -1.38
CA ASN A 70 3.40 -15.64 -1.05
C ASN A 70 2.43 -14.48 -1.23
N ILE A 71 2.75 -13.53 -2.11
CA ILE A 71 1.78 -12.49 -2.48
C ILE A 71 0.79 -13.08 -3.47
N ASP A 72 -0.48 -12.98 -3.16
CA ASP A 72 -1.55 -13.51 -3.99
C ASP A 72 -2.05 -12.51 -5.01
N PHE A 73 -2.11 -11.21 -4.64
CA PHE A 73 -2.65 -10.18 -5.50
C PHE A 73 -1.79 -8.91 -5.43
N VAL A 74 -1.64 -8.25 -6.58
CA VAL A 74 -0.92 -6.99 -6.67
C VAL A 74 -1.86 -5.94 -7.26
N CYS A 75 -1.96 -4.79 -6.59
CA CYS A 75 -2.74 -3.67 -7.07
C CYS A 75 -1.83 -2.45 -7.17
N ILE A 76 -1.69 -1.89 -8.37
CA ILE A 76 -0.82 -0.74 -8.61
C ILE A 76 -1.67 0.50 -8.83
N LEU A 77 -1.49 1.50 -7.96
CA LEU A 77 -2.23 2.75 -8.03
C LEU A 77 -1.25 3.90 -8.24
N LEU A 78 -1.28 4.50 -9.42
CA LEU A 78 -0.34 5.55 -9.81
C LEU A 78 -1.03 6.88 -10.10
N ILE A 79 -2.23 7.08 -9.58
CA ILE A 79 -3.04 8.27 -9.86
C ILE A 79 -2.29 9.54 -9.52
N CYS A 80 -1.59 9.54 -8.40
CA CYS A 80 -0.87 10.71 -7.95
C CYS A 80 0.22 11.14 -8.92
N ASN A 81 0.94 10.18 -9.49
CA ASN A 81 1.97 10.48 -10.47
C ASN A 81 1.39 11.12 -11.73
N LEU A 82 0.22 10.67 -12.15
CA LEU A 82 -0.44 11.25 -13.31
C LEU A 82 -0.83 12.69 -13.07
N LEU A 83 -1.31 13.00 -11.87
CA LEU A 83 -1.70 14.36 -11.53
C LEU A 83 -0.51 15.30 -11.44
N ILE A 84 0.60 14.82 -10.91
CA ILE A 84 1.80 15.64 -10.76
C ILE A 84 2.43 15.98 -12.11
N GLN A 85 2.39 15.06 -13.06
CA GLN A 85 3.01 15.24 -14.35
C GLN A 85 2.27 16.23 -15.25
N ASN A 86 1.06 16.56 -14.90
CA ASN A 86 0.27 17.52 -15.66
C ASN A 86 0.36 18.91 -15.05
#